data_437e8fcc9c87bf3ad239020057525dea
#
_entry.id   437e8fcc9c87bf3ad239020057525dea
#
_cell.length_a   1.000
_cell.length_b   1.000
_cell.length_c   1.000
_cell.angle_alpha   90.00
_cell.angle_beta   90.00
_cell.angle_gamma   90.00
#
_symmetry.space_group_name_H-M   'P 1'
#
loop_
_entity.id
_entity.type
_entity.pdbx_description
1 polymer ?
#
loop_
_entity_poly.entity_id
_entity_poly.type
_entity_poly.pdbx_seq_one_letter_code
_entity_poly.pdbx_strand_id
1 'polypeptide(L)'
;MPAKLQALNVAPLEKAQEMLSGLYEHSDWIAHQALAQRPFRSVAQLKAAMCAVLDGAGRELQLALVRAHPELAGKAMLSQNLTAESTNEQSKAGLTQCSAEEFEKIQQLNTDYNQKFGWPFILAVRGPRGIGLHKKEIIAAFERRLQGHPDFELQECLRNIHRIVEIRLNDKFDIEPTTGHAVWDWHEALAQHSDPGFAEHGQLTVTYLTQAHQACANDILQRMQGCGFDDVHIDAVGNVVGRYHGQKHDAPTLLTGSHFDTVRNGGKYDGRLGIFVPIACVDALHREGKRLPFGIEVIAFAEEEGQRYKATFLAARALTGDFKPEWLDQLDADGIAMRDAIKSAGHDVNTIASLARDPKKYLGFVEVHIEQGPVLNALNLPLGVVTSINASVRYVGNVLGTASHAGTTPMNRRQDAACAVAELALFMEQRALRDGDSVATIGQLLVPSGSVNVVPGRCDFSLDMRAPSDAQRDALAGDVLAELNHICIRRGVHFTLEETMRAAAAPSDKAWQTRWENAVHALGIPVHHMTSGAGHDAMKMHEIMPQAMLFVRGENSGISHNPLESTTSDDMQRAIDAFGNMISQLSLELS
;
A
#
# COMPACT_ATOMS: atom_id res chain seq x y z
N MET A 1 20.74 2.33 -22.28
CA MET A 1 20.46 0.86 -22.16
C MET A 1 21.75 0.19 -21.73
N PRO A 2 21.75 -0.67 -20.70
CA PRO A 2 22.95 -1.42 -20.28
C PRO A 2 23.56 -2.22 -21.42
N ALA A 3 24.89 -2.26 -21.51
CA ALA A 3 25.61 -2.93 -22.62
C ALA A 3 25.24 -4.43 -22.71
N LYS A 4 25.10 -5.10 -21.57
CA LYS A 4 24.70 -6.51 -21.53
C LYS A 4 23.26 -6.74 -22.00
N LEU A 5 22.33 -5.78 -21.79
CA LEU A 5 20.97 -5.87 -22.32
C LEU A 5 20.96 -5.70 -23.86
N GLN A 6 21.79 -4.79 -24.38
CA GLN A 6 21.96 -4.67 -25.84
C GLN A 6 22.51 -5.97 -26.43
N ALA A 7 23.53 -6.57 -25.80
CA ALA A 7 24.07 -7.85 -26.19
C ALA A 7 23.03 -8.97 -26.17
N LEU A 8 22.19 -9.04 -25.14
CA LEU A 8 21.09 -10.00 -25.02
C LEU A 8 20.10 -9.87 -26.19
N ASN A 9 19.72 -8.63 -26.54
CA ASN A 9 18.74 -8.37 -27.59
C ASN A 9 19.18 -8.86 -28.98
N VAL A 10 20.48 -8.81 -29.27
CA VAL A 10 21.03 -9.20 -30.58
C VAL A 10 21.68 -10.59 -30.58
N ALA A 11 21.86 -11.23 -29.45
CA ALA A 11 22.48 -12.54 -29.35
C ALA A 11 21.66 -13.64 -30.03
N PRO A 12 22.28 -14.66 -30.62
CA PRO A 12 21.60 -15.89 -31.00
C PRO A 12 20.83 -16.47 -29.79
N LEU A 13 19.73 -17.20 -30.05
CA LEU A 13 18.82 -17.66 -28.98
C LEU A 13 19.57 -18.46 -27.90
N GLU A 14 20.39 -19.42 -28.30
CA GLU A 14 21.17 -20.25 -27.37
C GLU A 14 22.07 -19.42 -26.44
N LYS A 15 22.75 -18.42 -27.01
CA LYS A 15 23.60 -17.51 -26.22
C LYS A 15 22.78 -16.60 -25.31
N ALA A 16 21.64 -16.13 -25.77
CA ALA A 16 20.73 -15.35 -24.93
C ALA A 16 20.17 -16.18 -23.76
N GLN A 17 19.88 -17.46 -23.98
CA GLN A 17 19.48 -18.40 -22.95
C GLN A 17 20.59 -18.61 -21.91
N GLU A 18 21.84 -18.83 -22.37
CA GLU A 18 23.01 -18.92 -21.48
C GLU A 18 23.19 -17.67 -20.60
N MET A 19 23.00 -16.48 -21.17
CA MET A 19 23.09 -15.22 -20.43
C MET A 19 22.07 -15.11 -19.28
N LEU A 20 20.92 -15.76 -19.40
CA LEU A 20 19.84 -15.74 -18.40
C LEU A 20 19.76 -17.01 -17.54
N SER A 21 20.66 -17.99 -17.77
CA SER A 21 20.67 -19.25 -16.99
C SER A 21 20.94 -18.97 -15.50
N GLY A 22 20.32 -19.77 -14.62
CA GLY A 22 20.47 -19.68 -13.16
C GLY A 22 19.71 -18.51 -12.50
N LEU A 23 18.87 -17.77 -13.25
CA LEU A 23 18.00 -16.75 -12.64
C LEU A 23 16.92 -17.39 -11.78
N TYR A 24 16.21 -18.38 -12.31
CA TYR A 24 15.22 -19.19 -11.58
C TYR A 24 15.82 -20.55 -11.23
N GLU A 25 15.61 -20.99 -10.00
CA GLU A 25 16.16 -22.24 -9.49
C GLU A 25 15.64 -23.43 -10.31
N HIS A 26 16.55 -24.15 -11.00
CA HIS A 26 16.25 -25.29 -11.89
C HIS A 26 15.10 -25.06 -12.89
N SER A 27 14.83 -23.79 -13.27
CA SER A 27 13.67 -23.42 -14.10
C SER A 27 14.01 -22.42 -15.18
N ASP A 28 15.08 -22.67 -15.95
CA ASP A 28 15.52 -21.82 -17.06
C ASP A 28 14.45 -21.60 -18.14
N TRP A 29 13.41 -22.44 -18.18
CA TRP A 29 12.30 -22.34 -19.13
C TRP A 29 11.57 -20.98 -19.05
N ILE A 30 11.51 -20.37 -17.85
CA ILE A 30 10.86 -19.07 -17.64
C ILE A 30 11.58 -17.98 -18.42
N ALA A 31 12.90 -17.88 -18.20
CA ALA A 31 13.74 -16.92 -18.91
C ALA A 31 13.76 -17.20 -20.42
N HIS A 32 13.79 -18.47 -20.82
CA HIS A 32 13.77 -18.87 -22.24
C HIS A 32 12.47 -18.46 -22.94
N GLN A 33 11.31 -18.62 -22.31
CA GLN A 33 10.03 -18.18 -22.87
C GLN A 33 9.94 -16.64 -22.95
N ALA A 34 10.45 -15.94 -21.93
CA ALA A 34 10.48 -14.47 -21.93
C ALA A 34 11.29 -13.90 -23.11
N LEU A 35 12.34 -14.59 -23.58
CA LEU A 35 13.16 -14.18 -24.72
C LEU A 35 12.37 -14.03 -26.05
N ALA A 36 11.17 -14.63 -26.16
CA ALA A 36 10.29 -14.43 -27.32
C ALA A 36 9.80 -12.98 -27.44
N GLN A 37 9.87 -12.20 -26.36
CA GLN A 37 9.44 -10.79 -26.34
C GLN A 37 10.56 -9.79 -26.67
N ARG A 38 11.76 -10.28 -27.06
CA ARG A 38 12.86 -9.40 -27.51
C ARG A 38 12.45 -8.56 -28.71
N PRO A 39 12.98 -7.32 -28.86
CA PRO A 39 13.99 -6.66 -28.04
C PRO A 39 13.41 -5.96 -26.80
N PHE A 40 14.09 -6.07 -25.65
CA PHE A 40 13.75 -5.37 -24.43
C PHE A 40 14.35 -3.96 -24.41
N ARG A 41 13.55 -2.97 -24.03
CA ARG A 41 13.98 -1.56 -23.93
C ARG A 41 14.69 -1.27 -22.60
N SER A 42 14.41 -2.06 -21.56
CA SER A 42 14.98 -1.94 -20.22
C SER A 42 15.08 -3.29 -19.53
N VAL A 43 15.89 -3.38 -18.48
CA VAL A 43 15.97 -4.58 -17.64
C VAL A 43 14.65 -4.79 -16.88
N ALA A 44 13.97 -3.73 -16.50
CA ALA A 44 12.65 -3.80 -15.90
C ALA A 44 11.64 -4.48 -16.85
N GLN A 45 11.70 -4.19 -18.17
CA GLN A 45 10.84 -4.88 -19.14
C GLN A 45 11.19 -6.37 -19.28
N LEU A 46 12.47 -6.73 -19.27
CA LEU A 46 12.89 -8.14 -19.25
C LEU A 46 12.38 -8.85 -18.00
N LYS A 47 12.52 -8.23 -16.82
CA LYS A 47 12.00 -8.76 -15.56
C LYS A 47 10.48 -8.95 -15.63
N ALA A 48 9.72 -7.93 -16.06
CA ALA A 48 8.27 -8.02 -16.20
C ALA A 48 7.85 -9.16 -17.16
N ALA A 49 8.58 -9.38 -18.26
CA ALA A 49 8.32 -10.48 -19.16
C ALA A 49 8.51 -11.85 -18.49
N MET A 50 9.55 -12.02 -17.67
CA MET A 50 9.77 -13.25 -16.91
C MET A 50 8.71 -13.47 -15.84
N CYS A 51 8.31 -12.42 -15.11
CA CYS A 51 7.21 -12.48 -14.15
C CYS A 51 5.91 -12.94 -14.83
N ALA A 52 5.54 -12.31 -15.95
CA ALA A 52 4.34 -12.66 -16.70
C ALA A 52 4.32 -14.12 -17.18
N VAL A 53 5.48 -14.68 -17.57
CA VAL A 53 5.59 -16.11 -17.93
C VAL A 53 5.27 -17.01 -16.74
N LEU A 54 5.81 -16.70 -15.56
CA LEU A 54 5.57 -17.50 -14.36
C LEU A 54 4.14 -17.35 -13.84
N ASP A 55 3.62 -16.14 -13.81
CA ASP A 55 2.25 -15.86 -13.36
C ASP A 55 1.21 -16.55 -14.24
N GLY A 56 1.47 -16.61 -15.56
CA GLY A 56 0.63 -17.30 -16.53
C GLY A 56 0.82 -18.84 -16.60
N ALA A 57 1.81 -19.41 -15.92
CA ALA A 57 2.18 -20.82 -16.07
C ALA A 57 1.21 -21.81 -15.38
N GLY A 58 0.31 -21.32 -14.55
CA GLY A 58 -0.60 -22.15 -13.77
C GLY A 58 0.01 -22.76 -12.51
N ARG A 59 -0.86 -23.12 -11.58
CA ARG A 59 -0.50 -23.53 -10.20
C ARG A 59 0.51 -24.69 -10.12
N GLU A 60 0.42 -25.68 -11.00
CA GLU A 60 1.31 -26.85 -10.96
C GLU A 60 2.78 -26.46 -11.24
N LEU A 61 3.03 -25.64 -12.26
CA LEU A 61 4.37 -25.19 -12.61
C LEU A 61 4.91 -24.20 -11.57
N GLN A 62 4.05 -23.34 -11.02
CA GLN A 62 4.41 -22.45 -9.91
C GLN A 62 4.85 -23.25 -8.68
N LEU A 63 4.11 -24.28 -8.28
CA LEU A 63 4.47 -25.18 -7.18
C LEU A 63 5.75 -25.98 -7.47
N ALA A 64 5.96 -26.41 -8.73
CA ALA A 64 7.19 -27.10 -9.11
C ALA A 64 8.42 -26.20 -8.92
N LEU A 65 8.33 -24.92 -9.32
CA LEU A 65 9.38 -23.94 -9.09
C LEU A 65 9.63 -23.69 -7.59
N VAL A 66 8.57 -23.47 -6.80
CA VAL A 66 8.68 -23.26 -5.36
C VAL A 66 9.37 -24.45 -4.68
N ARG A 67 9.00 -25.69 -5.05
CA ARG A 67 9.60 -26.93 -4.52
C ARG A 67 11.04 -27.15 -4.97
N ALA A 68 11.47 -26.54 -6.07
CA ALA A 68 12.85 -26.61 -6.54
C ALA A 68 13.82 -25.73 -5.72
N HIS A 69 13.31 -24.76 -4.94
CA HIS A 69 14.14 -23.90 -4.12
C HIS A 69 14.66 -24.63 -2.87
N PRO A 70 15.91 -24.37 -2.46
CA PRO A 70 16.47 -24.94 -1.25
C PRO A 70 15.88 -24.28 0.01
N GLU A 71 15.78 -25.06 1.08
CA GLU A 71 15.43 -24.55 2.42
C GLU A 71 16.49 -23.58 2.93
N LEU A 72 16.06 -22.54 3.66
CA LEU A 72 16.97 -21.64 4.37
C LEU A 72 17.68 -22.41 5.50
N ALA A 73 19.00 -22.28 5.60
CA ALA A 73 19.85 -23.03 6.53
C ALA A 73 19.57 -24.55 6.53
N GLY A 74 19.12 -25.09 5.40
CA GLY A 74 18.74 -26.50 5.26
C GLY A 74 19.94 -27.44 5.17
N LYS A 75 19.66 -28.75 5.15
CA LYS A 75 20.69 -29.81 5.03
C LYS A 75 21.55 -29.67 3.76
N ALA A 76 21.00 -29.13 2.67
CA ALA A 76 21.73 -28.89 1.42
C ALA A 76 22.86 -27.84 1.60
N MET A 77 22.69 -26.87 2.48
CA MET A 77 23.73 -25.89 2.84
C MET A 77 24.90 -26.57 3.58
N LEU A 78 24.60 -27.46 4.52
CA LEU A 78 25.61 -28.22 5.27
C LEU A 78 26.38 -29.21 4.40
N SER A 79 25.76 -29.78 3.37
CA SER A 79 26.35 -30.73 2.44
C SER A 79 26.99 -30.11 1.20
N GLN A 80 27.00 -28.78 1.09
CA GLN A 80 27.51 -28.02 -0.07
C GLN A 80 26.80 -28.36 -1.41
N ASN A 81 25.54 -28.75 -1.36
CA ASN A 81 24.72 -29.14 -2.53
C ASN A 81 23.78 -28.00 -3.01
N LEU A 82 24.07 -26.74 -2.67
CA LEU A 82 23.35 -25.57 -3.17
C LEU A 82 23.92 -25.12 -4.52
N THR A 83 23.08 -24.42 -5.32
CA THR A 83 23.60 -23.64 -6.45
C THR A 83 24.57 -22.57 -5.95
N ALA A 84 25.46 -22.09 -6.84
CA ALA A 84 26.43 -21.05 -6.49
C ALA A 84 25.72 -19.75 -6.04
N GLU A 85 24.61 -19.42 -6.71
CA GLU A 85 23.77 -18.26 -6.40
C GLU A 85 23.13 -18.39 -5.00
N SER A 86 22.47 -19.51 -4.69
CA SER A 86 21.84 -19.77 -3.40
C SER A 86 22.86 -19.82 -2.25
N THR A 87 24.05 -20.36 -2.48
CA THR A 87 25.15 -20.35 -1.51
C THR A 87 25.59 -18.93 -1.19
N ASN A 88 25.75 -18.09 -2.19
CA ASN A 88 26.15 -16.69 -2.03
C ASN A 88 25.09 -15.87 -1.28
N GLU A 89 23.81 -16.07 -1.60
CA GLU A 89 22.69 -15.36 -0.96
C GLU A 89 22.59 -15.70 0.53
N GLN A 90 22.58 -16.98 0.90
CA GLN A 90 22.48 -17.43 2.29
C GLN A 90 23.73 -17.06 3.11
N SER A 91 24.92 -17.08 2.49
CA SER A 91 26.15 -16.66 3.13
C SER A 91 26.14 -15.15 3.47
N LYS A 92 25.70 -14.30 2.53
CA LYS A 92 25.58 -12.84 2.76
C LYS A 92 24.56 -12.47 3.83
N ALA A 93 23.50 -13.26 3.98
CA ALA A 93 22.53 -13.11 5.07
C ALA A 93 23.02 -13.64 6.43
N GLY A 94 24.27 -14.13 6.51
CA GLY A 94 24.87 -14.65 7.76
C GLY A 94 24.27 -15.98 8.24
N LEU A 95 23.48 -16.67 7.43
CA LEU A 95 22.87 -17.95 7.78
C LEU A 95 23.89 -19.07 7.99
N THR A 96 25.10 -18.93 7.43
CA THR A 96 26.25 -19.81 7.68
C THR A 96 26.87 -19.64 9.07
N GLN A 97 26.48 -18.62 9.82
CA GLN A 97 27.02 -18.25 11.15
C GLN A 97 25.94 -18.24 12.24
N CYS A 98 24.91 -19.09 12.11
CA CYS A 98 23.88 -19.26 13.13
C CYS A 98 24.43 -19.85 14.42
N SER A 99 23.94 -19.39 15.58
CA SER A 99 24.15 -20.11 16.84
C SER A 99 23.44 -21.48 16.80
N ALA A 100 23.77 -22.39 17.72
CA ALA A 100 23.10 -23.67 17.79
C ALA A 100 21.58 -23.52 17.99
N GLU A 101 21.17 -22.59 18.86
CA GLU A 101 19.76 -22.30 19.14
C GLU A 101 19.04 -21.72 17.92
N GLU A 102 19.65 -20.74 17.23
CA GLU A 102 19.09 -20.17 15.98
C GLU A 102 18.95 -21.23 14.90
N PHE A 103 19.94 -22.10 14.77
CA PHE A 103 19.91 -23.20 13.80
C PHE A 103 18.81 -24.21 14.11
N GLU A 104 18.70 -24.67 15.37
CA GLU A 104 17.63 -25.58 15.79
C GLU A 104 16.25 -24.97 15.58
N LYS A 105 16.08 -23.69 15.88
CA LYS A 105 14.83 -22.97 15.65
C LYS A 105 14.46 -22.93 14.17
N ILE A 106 15.40 -22.61 13.28
CA ILE A 106 15.15 -22.58 11.82
C ILE A 106 14.83 -23.99 11.31
N GLN A 107 15.51 -25.04 11.81
CA GLN A 107 15.22 -26.42 11.41
C GLN A 107 13.81 -26.86 11.83
N GLN A 108 13.38 -26.47 13.03
CA GLN A 108 12.01 -26.74 13.49
C GLN A 108 11.00 -26.02 12.60
N LEU A 109 11.23 -24.74 12.32
CA LEU A 109 10.37 -23.93 11.44
C LEU A 109 10.30 -24.51 10.02
N ASN A 110 11.41 -24.97 9.44
CA ASN A 110 11.41 -25.64 8.14
C ASN A 110 10.53 -26.91 8.17
N THR A 111 10.63 -27.70 9.24
CA THR A 111 9.85 -28.92 9.41
C THR A 111 8.35 -28.62 9.48
N ASP A 112 7.97 -27.70 10.34
CA ASP A 112 6.56 -27.32 10.54
C ASP A 112 5.96 -26.68 9.29
N TYR A 113 6.75 -25.85 8.58
CA TYR A 113 6.34 -25.20 7.35
C TYR A 113 6.13 -26.20 6.20
N ASN A 114 7.08 -27.12 6.00
CA ASN A 114 6.93 -28.19 5.01
C ASN A 114 5.74 -29.11 5.31
N GLN A 115 5.51 -29.40 6.59
CA GLN A 115 4.36 -30.21 7.01
C GLN A 115 3.04 -29.50 6.68
N LYS A 116 2.96 -28.18 6.88
CA LYS A 116 1.76 -27.41 6.64
C LYS A 116 1.48 -27.16 5.16
N PHE A 117 2.50 -26.74 4.39
CA PHE A 117 2.33 -26.23 3.03
C PHE A 117 2.76 -27.21 1.94
N GLY A 118 3.68 -28.15 2.22
CA GLY A 118 4.20 -29.11 1.26
C GLY A 118 5.27 -28.56 0.31
N TRP A 119 5.89 -27.44 0.70
CA TRP A 119 7.00 -26.79 -0.01
C TRP A 119 7.91 -26.01 0.94
N PRO A 120 9.17 -25.67 0.56
CA PRO A 120 10.11 -24.94 1.40
C PRO A 120 9.68 -23.47 1.59
N PHE A 121 10.08 -22.89 2.71
CA PHE A 121 9.96 -21.46 2.96
C PHE A 121 10.92 -20.67 2.07
N ILE A 122 10.40 -19.69 1.35
CA ILE A 122 11.17 -18.86 0.45
C ILE A 122 11.14 -17.40 0.90
N LEU A 123 12.32 -16.81 1.07
CA LEU A 123 12.49 -15.43 1.47
C LEU A 123 13.71 -14.83 0.73
N ALA A 124 13.58 -13.64 0.17
CA ALA A 124 14.68 -12.90 -0.45
C ALA A 124 15.57 -12.27 0.64
N VAL A 125 16.46 -13.08 1.22
CA VAL A 125 17.25 -12.73 2.40
C VAL A 125 18.36 -11.70 2.14
N ARG A 126 18.77 -11.50 0.90
CA ARG A 126 19.88 -10.61 0.55
C ARG A 126 19.44 -9.14 0.42
N GLY A 127 18.23 -8.88 -0.03
CA GLY A 127 17.76 -7.53 -0.39
C GLY A 127 18.47 -6.97 -1.65
N PRO A 128 17.88 -5.99 -2.35
CA PRO A 128 18.36 -5.52 -3.65
C PRO A 128 19.74 -4.88 -3.62
N ARG A 129 20.17 -4.33 -2.48
CA ARG A 129 21.49 -3.71 -2.32
C ARG A 129 22.52 -4.63 -1.64
N GLY A 130 22.18 -5.88 -1.37
CA GLY A 130 23.07 -6.85 -0.74
C GLY A 130 23.30 -6.65 0.76
N ILE A 131 22.53 -5.78 1.42
CA ILE A 131 22.61 -5.53 2.86
C ILE A 131 22.18 -6.78 3.64
N GLY A 132 21.13 -7.46 3.14
CA GLY A 132 20.56 -8.66 3.75
C GLY A 132 19.63 -8.36 4.93
N LEU A 133 18.79 -9.36 5.24
CA LEU A 133 17.95 -9.37 6.44
C LEU A 133 18.74 -9.92 7.63
N HIS A 134 18.48 -9.37 8.80
CA HIS A 134 19.06 -9.92 10.03
C HIS A 134 18.40 -11.27 10.38
N LYS A 135 19.12 -12.19 11.01
CA LYS A 135 18.63 -13.54 11.38
C LYS A 135 17.33 -13.51 12.19
N LYS A 136 17.18 -12.54 13.10
CA LYS A 136 15.94 -12.35 13.87
C LYS A 136 14.75 -11.98 12.98
N GLU A 137 14.97 -11.17 11.97
CA GLU A 137 13.92 -10.78 11.01
C GLU A 137 13.51 -11.97 10.14
N ILE A 138 14.48 -12.80 9.74
CA ILE A 138 14.21 -14.04 8.99
C ILE A 138 13.35 -14.99 9.82
N ILE A 139 13.70 -15.22 11.10
CA ILE A 139 12.95 -16.08 12.02
C ILE A 139 11.53 -15.53 12.24
N ALA A 140 11.40 -14.22 12.50
CA ALA A 140 10.11 -13.57 12.69
C ALA A 140 9.21 -13.67 11.44
N ALA A 141 9.78 -13.48 10.24
CA ALA A 141 9.06 -13.67 8.98
C ALA A 141 8.59 -15.11 8.81
N PHE A 142 9.41 -16.09 9.20
CA PHE A 142 9.07 -17.49 9.16
C PHE A 142 7.89 -17.83 10.07
N GLU A 143 7.97 -17.41 11.34
CA GLU A 143 6.91 -17.64 12.34
C GLU A 143 5.58 -17.02 11.91
N ARG A 144 5.62 -15.79 11.41
CA ARG A 144 4.42 -15.10 10.90
C ARG A 144 3.79 -15.83 9.74
N ARG A 145 4.59 -16.20 8.72
CA ARG A 145 4.08 -16.82 7.49
C ARG A 145 3.60 -18.25 7.72
N LEU A 146 4.14 -18.93 8.72
CA LEU A 146 3.67 -20.26 9.14
C LEU A 146 2.18 -20.26 9.57
N GLN A 147 1.65 -19.11 10.03
CA GLN A 147 0.24 -18.96 10.39
C GLN A 147 -0.69 -18.69 9.18
N GLY A 148 -0.13 -18.40 8.01
CA GLY A 148 -0.85 -18.00 6.81
C GLY A 148 -1.75 -19.10 6.19
N HIS A 149 -2.61 -18.66 5.24
CA HIS A 149 -3.41 -19.56 4.40
C HIS A 149 -2.56 -20.04 3.20
N PRO A 150 -2.65 -21.31 2.77
CA PRO A 150 -1.82 -21.86 1.69
C PRO A 150 -1.83 -21.07 0.38
N ASP A 151 -2.96 -20.51 -0.03
CA ASP A 151 -3.04 -19.76 -1.28
C ASP A 151 -2.31 -18.41 -1.20
N PHE A 152 -2.44 -17.71 -0.08
CA PHE A 152 -1.67 -16.50 0.17
C PHE A 152 -0.18 -16.77 0.29
N GLU A 153 0.18 -17.89 0.95
CA GLU A 153 1.56 -18.26 1.14
C GLU A 153 2.25 -18.65 -0.18
N LEU A 154 1.54 -19.28 -1.11
CA LEU A 154 2.08 -19.53 -2.45
C LEU A 154 2.42 -18.21 -3.17
N GLN A 155 1.52 -17.22 -3.14
CA GLN A 155 1.76 -15.92 -3.74
C GLN A 155 2.96 -15.21 -3.09
N GLU A 156 3.09 -15.30 -1.77
CA GLU A 156 4.23 -14.74 -1.04
C GLU A 156 5.56 -15.41 -1.44
N CYS A 157 5.55 -16.73 -1.64
CA CYS A 157 6.72 -17.45 -2.17
C CYS A 157 7.09 -16.97 -3.57
N LEU A 158 6.12 -16.83 -4.48
CA LEU A 158 6.36 -16.36 -5.85
C LEU A 158 6.91 -14.93 -5.85
N ARG A 159 6.36 -14.05 -5.04
CA ARG A 159 6.86 -12.68 -4.87
C ARG A 159 8.33 -12.66 -4.42
N ASN A 160 8.68 -13.50 -3.45
CA ASN A 160 10.07 -13.59 -3.00
C ASN A 160 11.00 -14.18 -4.06
N ILE A 161 10.52 -15.14 -4.88
CA ILE A 161 11.28 -15.65 -6.03
C ILE A 161 11.56 -14.52 -7.03
N HIS A 162 10.56 -13.72 -7.36
CA HIS A 162 10.75 -12.58 -8.28
C HIS A 162 11.78 -11.58 -7.75
N ARG A 163 11.82 -11.33 -6.43
CA ARG A 163 12.86 -10.49 -5.82
C ARG A 163 14.25 -11.13 -5.89
N ILE A 164 14.36 -12.42 -5.65
CA ILE A 164 15.63 -13.16 -5.81
C ILE A 164 16.13 -13.05 -7.25
N VAL A 165 15.24 -13.23 -8.23
CA VAL A 165 15.55 -13.11 -9.66
C VAL A 165 16.01 -11.69 -10.01
N GLU A 166 15.37 -10.66 -9.46
CA GLU A 166 15.80 -9.26 -9.65
C GLU A 166 17.23 -9.05 -9.17
N ILE A 167 17.58 -9.53 -8.00
CA ILE A 167 18.93 -9.43 -7.43
C ILE A 167 19.94 -10.12 -8.33
N ARG A 168 19.64 -11.36 -8.76
CA ARG A 168 20.50 -12.14 -9.66
C ARG A 168 20.66 -11.47 -11.03
N LEU A 169 19.58 -10.89 -11.55
CA LEU A 169 19.58 -10.17 -12.83
C LEU A 169 20.45 -8.91 -12.75
N ASN A 170 20.35 -8.15 -11.67
CA ASN A 170 21.18 -6.97 -11.43
C ASN A 170 22.67 -7.35 -11.37
N ASP A 171 23.01 -8.41 -10.63
CA ASP A 171 24.40 -8.93 -10.57
C ASP A 171 24.89 -9.37 -11.96
N LYS A 172 24.08 -10.12 -12.73
CA LYS A 172 24.46 -10.61 -14.07
C LYS A 172 24.65 -9.49 -15.09
N PHE A 173 23.87 -8.43 -14.98
CA PHE A 173 23.86 -7.32 -15.94
C PHE A 173 24.71 -6.13 -15.49
N ASP A 174 25.45 -6.23 -14.37
CA ASP A 174 26.27 -5.18 -13.75
C ASP A 174 25.46 -3.89 -13.57
N ILE A 175 24.25 -4.03 -13.00
CA ILE A 175 23.35 -2.91 -12.79
C ILE A 175 23.60 -2.35 -11.39
N GLU A 176 24.00 -1.10 -11.35
CA GLU A 176 24.07 -0.37 -10.09
C GLU A 176 22.66 -0.17 -9.52
N PRO A 177 22.50 -0.30 -8.21
CA PRO A 177 21.22 -0.05 -7.57
C PRO A 177 20.69 1.35 -7.88
N THR A 178 19.42 1.44 -8.30
CA THR A 178 18.75 2.70 -8.60
C THR A 178 18.28 3.39 -7.30
N THR A 179 17.81 4.62 -7.41
CA THR A 179 17.16 5.33 -6.29
C THR A 179 15.93 4.59 -5.77
N GLY A 180 15.19 3.88 -6.67
CA GLY A 180 14.09 3.01 -6.28
C GLY A 180 14.51 1.88 -5.33
N HIS A 181 15.72 1.32 -5.50
CA HIS A 181 16.26 0.36 -4.54
C HIS A 181 16.56 1.01 -3.18
N ALA A 182 17.05 2.26 -3.16
CA ALA A 182 17.26 2.99 -1.92
C ALA A 182 15.93 3.25 -1.19
N VAL A 183 14.90 3.66 -1.93
CA VAL A 183 13.55 3.86 -1.37
C VAL A 183 12.96 2.55 -0.84
N TRP A 184 13.18 1.44 -1.53
CA TRP A 184 12.80 0.12 -1.03
C TRP A 184 13.49 -0.21 0.31
N ASP A 185 14.81 0.00 0.41
CA ASP A 185 15.57 -0.17 1.67
C ASP A 185 15.04 0.75 2.79
N TRP A 186 14.61 1.96 2.45
CA TRP A 186 14.05 2.90 3.43
C TRP A 186 12.72 2.41 4.01
N HIS A 187 11.87 1.80 3.19
CA HIS A 187 10.65 1.15 3.68
C HIS A 187 10.95 -0.02 4.61
N GLU A 188 11.89 -0.88 4.23
CA GLU A 188 12.30 -2.01 5.06
C GLU A 188 12.88 -1.55 6.41
N ALA A 189 13.69 -0.49 6.42
CA ALA A 189 14.23 0.08 7.65
C ALA A 189 13.12 0.67 8.54
N LEU A 190 12.21 1.47 7.95
CA LEU A 190 11.11 2.08 8.71
C LEU A 190 10.13 1.04 9.28
N ALA A 191 9.93 -0.07 8.56
CA ALA A 191 9.04 -1.14 8.98
C ALA A 191 9.55 -1.97 10.17
N GLN A 192 10.77 -1.72 10.66
CA GLN A 192 11.30 -2.33 11.89
C GLN A 192 10.64 -1.75 13.15
N HIS A 193 10.07 -0.54 13.06
CA HIS A 193 9.32 0.05 14.14
C HIS A 193 7.87 -0.43 14.08
N SER A 194 7.45 -1.14 15.12
CA SER A 194 6.09 -1.64 15.28
C SER A 194 5.68 -1.61 16.74
N ASP A 195 4.40 -1.44 17.02
CA ASP A 195 3.87 -1.39 18.37
C ASP A 195 4.06 -2.73 19.10
N PRO A 196 4.32 -2.71 20.43
CA PRO A 196 4.35 -3.91 21.24
C PRO A 196 3.07 -4.75 21.08
N GLY A 197 3.22 -6.09 21.15
CA GLY A 197 2.11 -7.02 20.89
C GLY A 197 1.92 -7.35 19.40
N PHE A 198 2.40 -6.50 18.48
CA PHE A 198 2.49 -6.78 17.05
C PHE A 198 3.92 -7.09 16.62
N ALA A 199 4.87 -6.33 17.11
CA ALA A 199 6.30 -6.51 16.81
C ALA A 199 6.81 -7.92 17.16
N GLU A 200 6.37 -8.50 18.29
CA GLU A 200 6.75 -9.85 18.72
C GLU A 200 6.26 -10.95 17.77
N HIS A 201 5.24 -10.64 16.97
CA HIS A 201 4.68 -11.54 15.96
C HIS A 201 5.14 -11.23 14.54
N GLY A 202 6.13 -10.31 14.38
CA GLY A 202 6.60 -9.86 13.07
C GLY A 202 5.54 -9.12 12.25
N GLN A 203 4.56 -8.51 12.93
CA GLN A 203 3.47 -7.73 12.34
C GLN A 203 3.81 -6.24 12.39
N LEU A 204 3.43 -5.50 11.36
CA LEU A 204 3.62 -4.06 11.32
C LEU A 204 2.34 -3.35 11.79
N THR A 205 2.48 -2.57 12.86
CA THR A 205 1.45 -1.67 13.38
C THR A 205 2.12 -0.45 13.96
N VAL A 206 1.77 0.73 13.46
CA VAL A 206 2.31 2.00 13.94
C VAL A 206 1.13 2.92 14.26
N THR A 207 0.77 2.94 15.53
CA THR A 207 -0.38 3.70 16.02
C THR A 207 0.04 5.09 16.49
N TYR A 208 -0.75 6.08 16.23
CA TYR A 208 -0.51 7.48 16.53
C TYR A 208 0.09 7.74 17.92
N LEU A 209 1.24 8.43 17.98
CA LEU A 209 1.97 8.85 19.17
C LEU A 209 2.43 7.71 20.12
N THR A 210 2.48 6.46 19.66
CA THR A 210 3.16 5.38 20.36
C THR A 210 4.68 5.53 20.26
N GLN A 211 5.43 4.70 20.98
CA GLN A 211 6.90 4.69 20.84
C GLN A 211 7.35 4.33 19.43
N ALA A 212 6.68 3.36 18.79
CA ALA A 212 6.97 2.98 17.41
C ALA A 212 6.71 4.14 16.43
N HIS A 213 5.60 4.86 16.61
CA HIS A 213 5.27 6.05 15.84
C HIS A 213 6.32 7.16 16.00
N GLN A 214 6.75 7.46 17.23
CA GLN A 214 7.78 8.46 17.49
C GLN A 214 9.15 8.03 16.91
N ALA A 215 9.46 6.73 16.92
CA ALA A 215 10.66 6.19 16.29
C ALA A 215 10.61 6.35 14.77
N CYS A 216 9.46 6.05 14.11
CA CYS A 216 9.25 6.32 12.70
C CYS A 216 9.42 7.81 12.37
N ALA A 217 8.82 8.70 13.14
CA ALA A 217 8.94 10.15 12.94
C ALA A 217 10.41 10.62 13.02
N ASN A 218 11.17 10.11 13.99
CA ASN A 218 12.59 10.44 14.13
C ASN A 218 13.43 9.90 12.97
N ASP A 219 13.18 8.68 12.48
CA ASP A 219 13.89 8.12 11.32
C ASP A 219 13.61 8.92 10.05
N ILE A 220 12.36 9.33 9.82
CA ILE A 220 11.99 10.19 8.69
C ILE A 220 12.67 11.56 8.81
N LEU A 221 12.67 12.15 10.00
CA LEU A 221 13.35 13.43 10.27
C LEU A 221 14.84 13.35 9.94
N GLN A 222 15.54 12.33 10.45
CA GLN A 222 16.97 12.14 10.18
C GLN A 222 17.25 11.90 8.70
N ARG A 223 16.35 11.19 8.01
CA ARG A 223 16.45 10.96 6.57
C ARG A 223 16.30 12.25 5.77
N MET A 224 15.30 13.07 6.08
CA MET A 224 15.15 14.39 5.44
C MET A 224 16.39 15.26 5.65
N GLN A 225 16.95 15.28 6.88
CA GLN A 225 18.20 15.99 7.17
C GLN A 225 19.35 15.45 6.31
N GLY A 226 19.52 14.12 6.25
CA GLY A 226 20.55 13.46 5.45
C GLY A 226 20.41 13.65 3.95
N CYS A 227 19.18 13.90 3.45
CA CYS A 227 18.87 14.18 2.05
C CYS A 227 18.94 15.68 1.69
N GLY A 228 19.40 16.53 2.60
CA GLY A 228 19.72 17.92 2.32
C GLY A 228 18.55 18.90 2.33
N PHE A 229 17.49 18.58 3.08
CA PHE A 229 16.46 19.56 3.41
C PHE A 229 17.03 20.67 4.28
N ASP A 230 16.61 21.92 4.03
CA ASP A 230 17.13 23.09 4.73
C ASP A 230 16.56 23.22 6.14
N ASP A 231 15.26 22.95 6.31
CA ASP A 231 14.57 22.95 7.60
C ASP A 231 13.83 21.63 7.78
N VAL A 232 14.04 20.98 8.93
CA VAL A 232 13.32 19.72 9.27
C VAL A 232 12.92 19.77 10.74
N HIS A 233 11.64 19.52 11.04
CA HIS A 233 11.12 19.45 12.40
C HIS A 233 9.91 18.54 12.51
N ILE A 234 9.55 18.18 13.74
CA ILE A 234 8.28 17.53 14.07
C ILE A 234 7.34 18.61 14.62
N ASP A 235 6.14 18.69 14.09
CA ASP A 235 5.17 19.71 14.49
C ASP A 235 4.30 19.30 15.70
N ALA A 236 3.36 20.15 16.08
CA ALA A 236 2.56 19.98 17.30
C ALA A 236 1.58 18.80 17.25
N VAL A 237 1.29 18.23 16.09
CA VAL A 237 0.48 17.01 15.94
C VAL A 237 1.31 15.79 15.56
N GLY A 238 2.64 15.93 15.51
CA GLY A 238 3.55 14.83 15.23
C GLY A 238 3.91 14.65 13.76
N ASN A 239 3.47 15.53 12.85
CA ASN A 239 3.93 15.49 11.45
C ASN A 239 5.42 15.76 11.37
N VAL A 240 6.12 15.05 10.49
CA VAL A 240 7.50 15.41 10.12
C VAL A 240 7.45 16.32 8.90
N VAL A 241 7.95 17.53 9.07
CA VAL A 241 7.94 18.57 8.03
C VAL A 241 9.36 18.84 7.58
N GLY A 242 9.63 18.66 6.27
CA GLY A 242 10.90 19.00 5.65
C GLY A 242 10.70 20.06 4.56
N ARG A 243 11.52 21.11 4.57
CA ARG A 243 11.51 22.17 3.54
C ARG A 243 12.82 22.21 2.79
N TYR A 244 12.73 22.17 1.47
CA TYR A 244 13.81 22.43 0.54
C TYR A 244 13.54 23.75 -0.15
N HIS A 245 14.31 24.79 0.19
CA HIS A 245 14.05 26.15 -0.26
C HIS A 245 14.28 26.31 -1.77
N GLY A 246 13.46 27.16 -2.37
CA GLY A 246 13.65 27.60 -3.75
C GLY A 246 14.83 28.55 -3.92
N GLN A 247 15.04 29.03 -5.15
CA GLN A 247 16.09 30.01 -5.50
C GLN A 247 15.92 31.34 -4.76
N LYS A 248 14.68 31.71 -4.41
CA LYS A 248 14.36 32.93 -3.68
C LYS A 248 13.71 32.58 -2.35
N HIS A 249 13.94 33.37 -1.32
CA HIS A 249 13.41 33.16 0.03
C HIS A 249 11.88 33.18 0.09
N ASP A 250 11.24 33.98 -0.73
CA ASP A 250 9.78 34.14 -0.84
C ASP A 250 9.16 33.37 -2.02
N ALA A 251 9.91 32.42 -2.59
CA ALA A 251 9.40 31.57 -3.66
C ALA A 251 8.16 30.79 -3.21
N PRO A 252 7.15 30.61 -4.10
CA PRO A 252 6.02 29.76 -3.79
C PRO A 252 6.49 28.32 -3.54
N THR A 253 5.71 27.54 -2.81
CA THR A 253 6.12 26.18 -2.39
C THR A 253 5.18 25.13 -2.98
N LEU A 254 5.73 24.04 -3.51
CA LEU A 254 4.99 22.83 -3.80
C LEU A 254 4.88 22.01 -2.51
N LEU A 255 3.65 21.72 -2.09
CA LEU A 255 3.37 20.84 -0.96
C LEU A 255 3.20 19.40 -1.45
N THR A 256 3.82 18.45 -0.76
CA THR A 256 3.71 17.03 -1.08
C THR A 256 3.90 16.18 0.17
N GLY A 257 3.48 14.94 0.13
CA GLY A 257 3.65 14.00 1.24
C GLY A 257 2.52 13.00 1.31
N SER A 258 2.52 12.18 2.34
CA SER A 258 1.51 11.21 2.71
C SER A 258 1.74 10.77 4.16
N HIS A 259 0.95 9.83 4.68
CA HIS A 259 1.01 9.40 6.07
C HIS A 259 2.08 8.34 6.35
N PHE A 260 2.44 8.14 7.62
CA PHE A 260 3.37 7.10 8.05
C PHE A 260 2.83 6.18 9.16
N ASP A 261 1.67 6.50 9.76
CA ASP A 261 0.92 5.56 10.58
C ASP A 261 0.39 4.41 9.73
N THR A 262 -0.09 3.34 10.35
CA THR A 262 -0.60 2.16 9.63
C THR A 262 -1.84 1.61 10.30
N VAL A 263 -2.67 0.89 9.52
CA VAL A 263 -3.64 -0.03 10.10
C VAL A 263 -2.94 -1.14 10.88
N ARG A 264 -3.69 -1.86 11.72
CA ARG A 264 -3.15 -3.00 12.48
C ARG A 264 -2.75 -4.13 11.54
N ASN A 265 -1.52 -4.65 11.73
CA ASN A 265 -0.92 -5.68 10.88
C ASN A 265 -1.00 -5.30 9.38
N GLY A 266 -0.65 -4.04 9.09
CA GLY A 266 -0.68 -3.44 7.77
C GLY A 266 0.51 -3.80 6.90
N GLY A 267 0.57 -3.15 5.73
CA GLY A 267 1.69 -3.21 4.81
C GLY A 267 2.79 -2.21 5.14
N LYS A 268 3.84 -2.21 4.33
CA LYS A 268 5.03 -1.36 4.53
C LYS A 268 5.03 -0.09 3.70
N TYR A 269 4.13 0.02 2.71
CA TYR A 269 4.22 1.00 1.62
C TYR A 269 3.07 2.00 1.63
N ASP A 270 1.97 1.62 2.24
CA ASP A 270 0.77 2.43 2.42
C ASP A 270 1.12 3.76 3.09
N GLY A 271 0.80 4.89 2.44
CA GLY A 271 1.21 6.25 2.80
C GLY A 271 2.70 6.51 2.65
N ARG A 272 3.54 5.65 3.22
CA ARG A 272 4.99 5.82 3.33
C ARG A 272 5.70 6.04 2.00
N LEU A 273 5.19 5.45 0.90
CA LEU A 273 5.74 5.65 -0.44
C LEU A 273 5.65 7.12 -0.87
N GLY A 274 4.54 7.80 -0.53
CA GLY A 274 4.34 9.22 -0.83
C GLY A 274 5.23 10.17 -0.04
N ILE A 275 5.89 9.66 1.01
CA ILE A 275 6.92 10.39 1.75
C ILE A 275 8.29 10.19 1.11
N PHE A 276 8.65 8.94 0.81
CA PHE A 276 10.01 8.62 0.36
C PHE A 276 10.30 9.00 -1.09
N VAL A 277 9.29 8.98 -1.97
CA VAL A 277 9.46 9.42 -3.37
C VAL A 277 9.91 10.89 -3.46
N PRO A 278 9.21 11.88 -2.87
CA PRO A 278 9.68 13.27 -2.91
C PRO A 278 11.00 13.49 -2.14
N ILE A 279 11.24 12.77 -1.03
CA ILE A 279 12.55 12.84 -0.34
C ILE A 279 13.68 12.42 -1.27
N ALA A 280 13.50 11.34 -2.04
CA ALA A 280 14.50 10.87 -3.00
C ALA A 280 14.76 11.89 -4.14
N CYS A 281 13.72 12.61 -4.58
CA CYS A 281 13.87 13.68 -5.58
C CYS A 281 14.63 14.89 -5.00
N VAL A 282 14.37 15.26 -3.74
CA VAL A 282 15.11 16.33 -3.06
C VAL A 282 16.57 15.95 -2.86
N ASP A 283 16.87 14.69 -2.47
CA ASP A 283 18.25 14.17 -2.37
C ASP A 283 19.01 14.32 -3.69
N ALA A 284 18.37 13.99 -4.82
CA ALA A 284 18.97 14.17 -6.15
C ALA A 284 19.24 15.66 -6.45
N LEU A 285 18.27 16.55 -6.21
CA LEU A 285 18.44 18.00 -6.38
C LEU A 285 19.58 18.54 -5.50
N HIS A 286 19.65 18.10 -4.25
CA HIS A 286 20.68 18.51 -3.29
C HIS A 286 22.07 18.09 -3.76
N ARG A 287 22.23 16.84 -4.18
CA ARG A 287 23.53 16.32 -4.70
C ARG A 287 23.99 17.04 -5.96
N GLU A 288 23.04 17.46 -6.80
CA GLU A 288 23.33 18.27 -8.00
C GLU A 288 23.57 19.75 -7.66
N GLY A 289 23.39 20.19 -6.42
CA GLY A 289 23.45 21.60 -6.03
C GLY A 289 22.36 22.45 -6.67
N LYS A 290 21.22 21.86 -7.06
CA LYS A 290 20.18 22.48 -7.86
C LYS A 290 19.05 23.01 -6.99
N ARG A 291 18.70 24.29 -7.19
CA ARG A 291 17.51 24.94 -6.59
C ARG A 291 16.50 25.27 -7.68
N LEU A 292 15.23 25.01 -7.38
CA LEU A 292 14.12 25.31 -8.30
C LEU A 292 13.60 26.73 -8.09
N PRO A 293 12.84 27.32 -9.04
CA PRO A 293 12.19 28.61 -8.83
C PRO A 293 11.12 28.62 -7.74
N PHE A 294 10.80 27.45 -7.16
CA PHE A 294 9.88 27.22 -6.04
C PHE A 294 10.53 26.33 -4.99
N GLY A 295 10.00 26.38 -3.76
CA GLY A 295 10.36 25.47 -2.69
C GLY A 295 9.58 24.14 -2.76
N ILE A 296 10.09 23.10 -2.10
CA ILE A 296 9.37 21.85 -1.89
C ILE A 296 9.21 21.65 -0.39
N GLU A 297 7.98 21.48 0.09
CA GLU A 297 7.67 21.07 1.46
C GLU A 297 7.13 19.65 1.43
N VAL A 298 7.86 18.73 2.07
CA VAL A 298 7.45 17.33 2.22
C VAL A 298 6.91 17.13 3.63
N ILE A 299 5.71 16.58 3.74
CA ILE A 299 5.09 16.26 5.01
C ILE A 299 4.86 14.76 5.12
N ALA A 300 5.41 14.16 6.19
CA ALA A 300 4.97 12.86 6.65
C ALA A 300 3.85 13.09 7.66
N PHE A 301 2.59 12.82 7.25
CA PHE A 301 1.42 13.00 8.09
C PHE A 301 1.38 11.95 9.19
N ALA A 302 1.11 12.39 10.41
CA ALA A 302 1.24 11.56 11.60
C ALA A 302 0.07 10.62 11.85
N GLU A 303 -1.13 10.94 11.36
CA GLU A 303 -2.37 10.20 11.61
C GLU A 303 -3.36 10.43 10.47
N GLU A 304 -3.54 9.43 9.64
CA GLU A 304 -4.55 9.36 8.57
C GLU A 304 -5.62 8.32 8.92
N GLU A 305 -5.19 7.15 9.38
CA GLU A 305 -5.93 5.89 9.52
C GLU A 305 -6.97 5.89 10.66
N GLY A 306 -6.84 6.80 11.62
CA GLY A 306 -7.79 6.92 12.73
C GLY A 306 -7.83 5.72 13.68
N GLN A 307 -6.70 5.01 13.85
CA GLN A 307 -6.66 3.76 14.62
C GLN A 307 -6.72 3.96 16.13
N ARG A 308 -6.23 5.10 16.65
CA ARG A 308 -6.17 5.37 18.08
C ARG A 308 -7.34 6.20 18.58
N TYR A 309 -7.68 7.26 17.85
CA TYR A 309 -8.78 8.17 18.18
C TYR A 309 -9.79 8.23 17.03
N LYS A 310 -11.04 8.63 17.33
CA LYS A 310 -12.08 8.78 16.30
C LYS A 310 -11.92 10.10 15.53
N ALA A 311 -10.77 10.31 14.92
CA ALA A 311 -10.39 11.54 14.23
C ALA A 311 -9.48 11.21 13.04
N THR A 312 -10.05 10.70 11.95
CA THR A 312 -9.32 10.42 10.70
C THR A 312 -8.81 11.70 10.05
N PHE A 313 -7.66 11.61 9.36
CA PHE A 313 -6.97 12.76 8.74
C PHE A 313 -6.62 13.87 9.74
N LEU A 314 -6.43 13.52 11.00
CA LEU A 314 -6.17 14.48 12.08
C LEU A 314 -5.01 15.40 11.74
N ALA A 315 -3.93 14.82 11.21
CA ALA A 315 -2.71 15.51 10.89
C ALA A 315 -2.90 16.49 9.72
N ALA A 316 -3.55 16.06 8.65
CA ALA A 316 -3.88 16.92 7.51
C ALA A 316 -4.87 18.05 7.90
N ARG A 317 -5.84 17.74 8.76
CA ARG A 317 -6.80 18.75 9.26
C ARG A 317 -6.15 19.85 10.10
N ALA A 318 -5.06 19.55 10.81
CA ALA A 318 -4.31 20.60 11.49
C ALA A 318 -3.69 21.61 10.49
N LEU A 319 -3.27 21.14 9.32
CA LEU A 319 -2.68 21.99 8.27
C LEU A 319 -3.73 22.75 7.47
N THR A 320 -4.96 22.24 7.36
CA THR A 320 -6.07 22.97 6.72
C THR A 320 -6.76 23.95 7.66
N GLY A 321 -6.43 23.93 8.96
CA GLY A 321 -7.09 24.74 9.98
C GLY A 321 -8.43 24.16 10.45
N ASP A 322 -8.77 22.91 10.08
CA ASP A 322 -10.01 22.21 10.47
C ASP A 322 -9.81 21.27 11.66
N PHE A 323 -8.73 21.41 12.42
CA PHE A 323 -8.52 20.66 13.65
C PHE A 323 -9.57 21.06 14.70
N LYS A 324 -10.30 20.07 15.22
CA LYS A 324 -11.38 20.29 16.19
C LYS A 324 -10.81 20.22 17.62
N PRO A 325 -10.86 21.31 18.43
CA PRO A 325 -10.32 21.31 19.79
C PRO A 325 -10.92 20.22 20.70
N GLU A 326 -12.20 19.83 20.46
CA GLU A 326 -12.88 18.76 21.19
C GLU A 326 -12.25 17.38 20.99
N TRP A 327 -11.48 17.16 19.94
CA TRP A 327 -10.75 15.89 19.75
C TRP A 327 -9.69 15.66 20.82
N LEU A 328 -9.14 16.74 21.38
CA LEU A 328 -8.15 16.66 22.45
C LEU A 328 -8.65 15.94 23.71
N ASP A 329 -9.98 15.87 23.90
CA ASP A 329 -10.62 15.21 25.04
C ASP A 329 -11.06 13.77 24.72
N GLN A 330 -10.89 13.29 23.47
CA GLN A 330 -11.16 11.90 23.13
C GLN A 330 -10.22 10.97 23.88
N LEU A 331 -10.76 9.87 24.36
CA LEU A 331 -9.99 8.81 25.02
C LEU A 331 -9.73 7.67 24.04
N ASP A 332 -8.52 7.13 24.10
CA ASP A 332 -8.18 5.89 23.43
C ASP A 332 -8.71 4.66 24.21
N ALA A 333 -8.36 3.45 23.75
CA ALA A 333 -8.79 2.20 24.37
C ALA A 333 -8.24 2.01 25.81
N ASP A 334 -7.14 2.67 26.15
CA ASP A 334 -6.49 2.61 27.46
C ASP A 334 -6.93 3.77 28.36
N GLY A 335 -7.85 4.63 27.89
CA GLY A 335 -8.35 5.78 28.64
C GLY A 335 -7.43 6.99 28.64
N ILE A 336 -6.46 7.06 27.71
CA ILE A 336 -5.53 8.17 27.57
C ILE A 336 -6.16 9.24 26.69
N ALA A 337 -6.26 10.47 27.18
CA ALA A 337 -6.76 11.58 26.38
C ALA A 337 -5.76 11.98 25.29
N MET A 338 -6.23 12.38 24.11
CA MET A 338 -5.38 12.80 23.00
C MET A 338 -4.41 13.92 23.42
N ARG A 339 -4.88 14.91 24.20
CA ARG A 339 -4.03 15.99 24.72
C ARG A 339 -2.86 15.48 25.56
N ASP A 340 -3.07 14.42 26.33
CA ASP A 340 -2.05 13.85 27.20
C ASP A 340 -1.05 13.01 26.39
N ALA A 341 -1.53 12.32 25.34
CA ALA A 341 -0.66 11.62 24.40
C ALA A 341 0.24 12.60 23.63
N ILE A 342 -0.29 13.72 23.14
CA ILE A 342 0.46 14.77 22.46
C ILE A 342 1.54 15.36 23.39
N LYS A 343 1.17 15.70 24.64
CA LYS A 343 2.13 16.22 25.64
C LYS A 343 3.21 15.19 26.00
N SER A 344 2.81 13.93 26.16
CA SER A 344 3.76 12.84 26.48
C SER A 344 4.76 12.60 25.36
N ALA A 345 4.37 12.86 24.11
CA ALA A 345 5.26 12.85 22.95
C ALA A 345 6.15 14.11 22.84
N GLY A 346 6.01 15.07 23.78
CA GLY A 346 6.83 16.28 23.82
C GLY A 346 6.29 17.44 22.97
N HIS A 347 5.04 17.38 22.52
CA HIS A 347 4.44 18.42 21.67
C HIS A 347 3.53 19.36 22.48
N ASP A 348 3.37 20.61 21.99
CA ASP A 348 2.54 21.63 22.62
C ASP A 348 1.20 21.79 21.89
N VAL A 349 0.13 21.34 22.52
CA VAL A 349 -1.25 21.43 21.98
C VAL A 349 -1.69 22.87 21.70
N ASN A 350 -1.12 23.88 22.36
CA ASN A 350 -1.48 25.28 22.16
C ASN A 350 -1.00 25.83 20.82
N THR A 351 -0.04 25.17 20.19
CA THR A 351 0.52 25.60 18.89
C THR A 351 -0.17 24.96 17.69
N ILE A 352 -1.09 24.02 17.90
CA ILE A 352 -1.79 23.30 16.80
C ILE A 352 -2.47 24.28 15.84
N ALA A 353 -3.17 25.28 16.34
CA ALA A 353 -3.86 26.25 15.49
C ALA A 353 -2.91 27.05 14.57
N SER A 354 -1.63 27.17 14.93
CA SER A 354 -0.61 27.86 14.11
C SER A 354 -0.07 27.01 12.97
N LEU A 355 -0.43 25.72 12.90
CA LEU A 355 -0.01 24.82 11.83
C LEU A 355 -0.75 25.06 10.50
N ALA A 356 -1.89 25.77 10.55
CA ALA A 356 -2.69 26.08 9.37
C ALA A 356 -1.85 26.76 8.28
N ARG A 357 -1.86 26.19 7.08
CA ARG A 357 -1.11 26.69 5.93
C ARG A 357 -1.88 27.82 5.24
N ASP A 358 -1.18 28.88 4.86
CA ASP A 358 -1.73 29.92 4.00
C ASP A 358 -1.69 29.45 2.54
N PRO A 359 -2.85 29.13 1.90
CA PRO A 359 -2.87 28.56 0.55
C PRO A 359 -2.19 29.43 -0.50
N LYS A 360 -2.12 30.75 -0.28
CA LYS A 360 -1.49 31.72 -1.21
C LYS A 360 0.01 31.53 -1.36
N LYS A 361 0.65 30.83 -0.43
CA LYS A 361 2.09 30.53 -0.46
C LYS A 361 2.41 29.23 -1.18
N TYR A 362 1.37 28.44 -1.55
CA TYR A 362 1.54 27.14 -2.15
C TYR A 362 1.03 27.09 -3.58
N LEU A 363 1.74 26.35 -4.42
CA LEU A 363 1.37 26.09 -5.81
C LEU A 363 0.24 25.05 -5.89
N GLY A 364 0.16 24.15 -4.91
CA GLY A 364 -0.80 23.08 -4.80
C GLY A 364 -0.20 21.93 -3.98
N PHE A 365 -0.97 20.87 -3.84
CA PHE A 365 -0.60 19.63 -3.17
C PHE A 365 -0.54 18.47 -4.18
N VAL A 366 0.52 17.68 -4.13
CA VAL A 366 0.61 16.45 -4.90
C VAL A 366 0.96 15.28 -4.00
N GLU A 367 0.31 14.13 -4.20
CA GLU A 367 0.54 12.93 -3.43
C GLU A 367 0.85 11.75 -4.34
N VAL A 368 1.93 11.03 -4.04
CA VAL A 368 2.22 9.72 -4.62
C VAL A 368 1.76 8.68 -3.62
N HIS A 369 1.07 7.64 -4.08
CA HIS A 369 0.58 6.59 -3.20
C HIS A 369 0.56 5.23 -3.91
N ILE A 370 0.56 4.12 -3.20
CA ILE A 370 0.22 2.84 -3.81
C ILE A 370 -1.27 2.85 -4.20
N GLU A 371 -1.64 2.09 -5.23
CA GLU A 371 -3.05 2.03 -5.69
C GLU A 371 -4.00 1.50 -4.62
N GLN A 372 -3.55 0.60 -3.76
CA GLN A 372 -4.36 -0.18 -2.81
C GLN A 372 -5.47 -1.00 -3.50
N GLY A 373 -5.23 -1.38 -4.75
CA GLY A 373 -6.21 -2.06 -5.60
C GLY A 373 -5.55 -2.85 -6.74
N PRO A 374 -6.32 -3.67 -7.47
CA PRO A 374 -5.81 -4.63 -8.44
C PRO A 374 -5.66 -4.08 -9.87
N VAL A 375 -6.09 -2.85 -10.16
CA VAL A 375 -6.27 -2.37 -11.54
C VAL A 375 -4.92 -2.25 -12.27
N LEU A 376 -3.96 -1.54 -11.69
CA LEU A 376 -2.64 -1.37 -12.29
C LEU A 376 -1.89 -2.71 -12.41
N ASN A 377 -2.06 -3.60 -11.43
CA ASN A 377 -1.51 -4.95 -11.48
C ASN A 377 -2.12 -5.74 -12.64
N ALA A 378 -3.44 -5.74 -12.79
CA ALA A 378 -4.15 -6.44 -13.87
C ALA A 378 -3.80 -5.87 -15.26
N LEU A 379 -3.60 -4.55 -15.37
CA LEU A 379 -3.21 -3.88 -16.61
C LEU A 379 -1.71 -3.96 -16.90
N ASN A 380 -0.90 -4.45 -15.95
CA ASN A 380 0.55 -4.43 -16.00
C ASN A 380 1.13 -3.03 -16.26
N LEU A 381 0.55 -2.02 -15.61
CA LEU A 381 1.00 -0.63 -15.66
C LEU A 381 1.65 -0.23 -14.34
N PRO A 382 2.83 0.41 -14.35
CA PRO A 382 3.50 0.81 -13.12
C PRO A 382 2.88 2.03 -12.43
N LEU A 383 2.19 2.90 -13.18
CA LEU A 383 1.66 4.17 -12.71
C LEU A 383 0.24 4.41 -13.22
N GLY A 384 -0.58 5.07 -12.38
CA GLY A 384 -1.93 5.53 -12.71
C GLY A 384 -2.16 6.98 -12.26
N VAL A 385 -2.80 7.79 -13.12
CA VAL A 385 -3.14 9.18 -12.82
C VAL A 385 -4.52 9.23 -12.18
N VAL A 386 -4.60 9.75 -10.95
CA VAL A 386 -5.86 9.80 -10.21
C VAL A 386 -6.69 10.99 -10.66
N THR A 387 -7.94 10.73 -11.04
CA THR A 387 -8.88 11.76 -11.51
C THR A 387 -9.74 12.34 -10.38
N SER A 388 -10.02 11.53 -9.36
CA SER A 388 -10.78 11.94 -8.17
C SER A 388 -10.56 10.95 -7.03
N ILE A 389 -10.57 11.43 -5.80
CA ILE A 389 -10.77 10.59 -4.62
C ILE A 389 -12.27 10.52 -4.39
N ASN A 390 -12.81 9.31 -4.24
CA ASN A 390 -14.24 9.06 -4.24
C ASN A 390 -14.96 9.72 -3.05
N ALA A 391 -16.12 10.28 -3.33
CA ALA A 391 -17.11 10.56 -2.31
C ALA A 391 -17.59 9.28 -1.65
N SER A 392 -17.89 9.31 -0.37
CA SER A 392 -18.42 8.15 0.35
C SER A 392 -19.56 8.50 1.27
N VAL A 393 -20.45 7.52 1.53
CA VAL A 393 -21.47 7.60 2.55
C VAL A 393 -21.65 6.23 3.22
N ARG A 394 -21.75 6.22 4.53
CA ARG A 394 -21.93 4.99 5.32
C ARG A 394 -23.16 5.07 6.19
N TYR A 395 -23.82 3.94 6.30
CA TYR A 395 -24.97 3.77 7.19
C TYR A 395 -24.82 2.51 8.03
N VAL A 396 -25.42 2.55 9.22
CA VAL A 396 -25.72 1.36 10.02
C VAL A 396 -27.22 1.31 10.23
N GLY A 397 -27.77 0.11 10.27
CA GLY A 397 -29.21 -0.04 10.42
C GLY A 397 -29.62 -1.44 10.80
N ASN A 398 -30.91 -1.60 10.98
CA ASN A 398 -31.52 -2.89 11.20
C ASN A 398 -32.84 -3.01 10.44
N VAL A 399 -33.21 -4.23 10.09
CA VAL A 399 -34.56 -4.61 9.64
C VAL A 399 -35.19 -5.41 10.75
N LEU A 400 -36.42 -5.06 11.06
CA LEU A 400 -37.28 -5.72 12.05
C LEU A 400 -38.45 -6.41 11.37
N GLY A 401 -38.55 -7.70 11.56
CA GLY A 401 -39.61 -8.57 11.12
C GLY A 401 -40.23 -9.32 12.31
N THR A 402 -40.66 -10.56 12.07
CA THR A 402 -41.30 -11.39 13.11
C THR A 402 -40.60 -12.75 13.17
N ALA A 403 -39.98 -13.03 14.33
CA ALA A 403 -39.41 -14.36 14.58
C ALA A 403 -40.53 -15.40 14.68
N SER A 404 -40.40 -16.51 13.98
CA SER A 404 -41.39 -17.57 13.93
C SER A 404 -40.77 -18.93 13.62
N HIS A 405 -41.52 -20.00 13.85
CA HIS A 405 -41.00 -21.36 13.60
C HIS A 405 -40.78 -21.61 12.11
N ALA A 406 -39.56 -21.96 11.72
CA ALA A 406 -39.18 -22.09 10.32
C ALA A 406 -39.90 -23.21 9.56
N GLY A 407 -40.29 -24.28 10.24
CA GLY A 407 -41.00 -25.42 9.62
C GLY A 407 -42.53 -25.26 9.56
N THR A 408 -43.13 -24.43 10.39
CA THR A 408 -44.60 -24.29 10.47
C THR A 408 -45.15 -22.96 9.93
N THR A 409 -44.30 -21.95 9.77
CA THR A 409 -44.71 -20.66 9.19
C THR A 409 -44.65 -20.74 7.66
N PRO A 410 -45.80 -20.64 6.95
CA PRO A 410 -45.84 -20.67 5.48
C PRO A 410 -45.00 -19.54 4.88
N MET A 411 -44.39 -19.76 3.69
CA MET A 411 -43.51 -18.80 3.03
C MET A 411 -44.16 -17.42 2.83
N ASN A 412 -45.43 -17.39 2.44
CA ASN A 412 -46.21 -16.16 2.20
C ASN A 412 -46.70 -15.45 3.48
N ARG A 413 -46.36 -15.96 4.65
CA ARG A 413 -46.71 -15.37 5.94
C ARG A 413 -45.50 -14.89 6.74
N ARG A 414 -44.28 -15.04 6.14
CA ARG A 414 -43.04 -14.69 6.81
C ARG A 414 -42.75 -13.19 6.69
N GLN A 415 -42.34 -12.62 7.82
CA GLN A 415 -41.73 -11.29 7.90
C GLN A 415 -40.23 -11.47 8.22
N ASP A 416 -39.50 -11.99 7.25
CA ASP A 416 -38.10 -12.41 7.38
C ASP A 416 -37.16 -11.22 7.16
N ALA A 417 -36.51 -10.76 8.23
CA ALA A 417 -35.62 -9.62 8.21
C ALA A 417 -34.33 -9.90 7.44
N ALA A 418 -33.78 -11.13 7.51
CA ALA A 418 -32.54 -11.47 6.83
C ALA A 418 -32.76 -11.55 5.31
N CYS A 419 -33.89 -12.10 4.85
CA CYS A 419 -34.24 -12.09 3.44
C CYS A 419 -34.40 -10.69 2.85
N ALA A 420 -34.87 -9.72 3.68
CA ALA A 420 -34.97 -8.33 3.23
C ALA A 420 -33.58 -7.70 3.00
N VAL A 421 -32.65 -7.91 3.93
CA VAL A 421 -31.27 -7.39 3.79
C VAL A 421 -30.51 -8.10 2.67
N ALA A 422 -30.68 -9.42 2.49
CA ALA A 422 -30.08 -10.17 1.40
C ALA A 422 -30.54 -9.65 0.01
N GLU A 423 -31.83 -9.33 -0.13
CA GLU A 423 -32.37 -8.75 -1.36
C GLU A 423 -31.77 -7.35 -1.65
N LEU A 424 -31.63 -6.52 -0.60
CA LEU A 424 -30.96 -5.23 -0.70
C LEU A 424 -29.49 -5.39 -1.14
N ALA A 425 -28.79 -6.38 -0.61
CA ALA A 425 -27.38 -6.63 -0.98
C ALA A 425 -27.24 -6.92 -2.48
N LEU A 426 -28.07 -7.78 -3.02
CA LEU A 426 -28.09 -8.09 -4.45
C LEU A 426 -28.46 -6.88 -5.31
N PHE A 427 -29.40 -6.05 -4.85
CA PHE A 427 -29.74 -4.82 -5.54
C PHE A 427 -28.56 -3.83 -5.57
N MET A 428 -27.89 -3.64 -4.42
CA MET A 428 -26.73 -2.75 -4.32
C MET A 428 -25.61 -3.15 -5.28
N GLU A 429 -25.29 -4.43 -5.34
CA GLU A 429 -24.29 -4.97 -6.27
C GLU A 429 -24.66 -4.62 -7.71
N GLN A 430 -25.88 -4.96 -8.14
CA GLN A 430 -26.35 -4.68 -9.49
C GLN A 430 -26.43 -3.19 -9.81
N ARG A 431 -26.79 -2.36 -8.82
CA ARG A 431 -26.88 -0.91 -9.00
C ARG A 431 -25.50 -0.28 -9.18
N ALA A 432 -24.51 -0.65 -8.37
CA ALA A 432 -23.14 -0.16 -8.49
C ALA A 432 -22.48 -0.60 -9.82
N LEU A 433 -22.69 -1.85 -10.25
CA LEU A 433 -22.19 -2.36 -11.52
C LEU A 433 -22.68 -1.56 -12.74
N ARG A 434 -23.87 -0.95 -12.69
CA ARG A 434 -24.39 -0.11 -13.80
C ARG A 434 -23.64 1.20 -13.97
N ASP A 435 -23.07 1.74 -12.90
CA ASP A 435 -22.29 2.98 -12.97
C ASP A 435 -20.88 2.74 -13.53
N GLY A 436 -20.33 1.54 -13.33
CA GLY A 436 -19.02 1.11 -13.82
C GLY A 436 -17.85 1.55 -12.93
N ASP A 437 -17.98 2.65 -12.18
CA ASP A 437 -16.95 3.25 -11.34
C ASP A 437 -17.41 3.53 -9.89
N SER A 438 -18.66 3.23 -9.58
CA SER A 438 -19.19 3.22 -8.21
C SER A 438 -18.98 1.87 -7.53
N VAL A 439 -18.84 1.88 -6.21
CA VAL A 439 -18.79 0.65 -5.40
C VAL A 439 -19.78 0.73 -4.25
N ALA A 440 -20.39 -0.42 -3.91
CA ALA A 440 -21.37 -0.50 -2.84
C ALA A 440 -21.26 -1.85 -2.11
N THR A 441 -21.20 -1.82 -0.77
CA THR A 441 -20.94 -3.00 0.03
C THR A 441 -21.84 -3.05 1.26
N ILE A 442 -22.42 -4.22 1.56
CA ILE A 442 -22.94 -4.55 2.88
C ILE A 442 -21.82 -5.27 3.65
N GLY A 443 -21.08 -4.53 4.46
CA GLY A 443 -19.92 -5.05 5.19
C GLY A 443 -20.27 -5.87 6.42
N GLN A 444 -21.45 -5.62 7.01
CA GLN A 444 -21.99 -6.37 8.13
C GLN A 444 -23.40 -6.83 7.80
N LEU A 445 -23.69 -8.10 8.07
CA LEU A 445 -25.00 -8.72 7.96
C LEU A 445 -25.13 -9.73 9.10
N LEU A 446 -25.84 -9.34 10.16
CA LEU A 446 -25.92 -10.10 11.41
C LEU A 446 -27.37 -10.41 11.76
N VAL A 447 -27.65 -11.64 12.17
CA VAL A 447 -28.93 -12.07 12.71
C VAL A 447 -28.78 -12.28 14.23
N PRO A 448 -29.03 -11.26 15.06
CA PRO A 448 -28.89 -11.38 16.51
C PRO A 448 -29.85 -12.46 17.05
N SER A 449 -29.33 -13.32 17.94
CA SER A 449 -30.10 -14.43 18.54
C SER A 449 -30.71 -15.40 17.51
N GLY A 450 -30.13 -15.52 16.31
CA GLY A 450 -30.56 -16.42 15.26
C GLY A 450 -30.52 -17.90 15.70
N SER A 451 -31.43 -18.71 15.16
CA SER A 451 -31.44 -20.16 15.35
C SER A 451 -31.79 -20.86 14.04
N VAL A 452 -31.27 -22.07 13.85
CA VAL A 452 -31.42 -22.86 12.60
C VAL A 452 -32.91 -23.08 12.22
N ASN A 453 -33.80 -23.14 13.19
CA ASN A 453 -35.21 -23.41 12.97
C ASN A 453 -36.15 -22.22 13.27
N VAL A 454 -35.61 -21.00 13.23
CA VAL A 454 -36.36 -19.75 13.47
C VAL A 454 -36.22 -18.82 12.27
N VAL A 455 -37.36 -18.29 11.78
CA VAL A 455 -37.37 -17.19 10.80
C VAL A 455 -36.76 -15.94 11.46
N PRO A 456 -35.73 -15.28 10.86
CA PRO A 456 -35.10 -14.12 11.48
C PRO A 456 -36.06 -12.94 11.70
N GLY A 457 -36.25 -12.56 12.95
CA GLY A 457 -37.09 -11.40 13.34
C GLY A 457 -36.31 -10.08 13.36
N ARG A 458 -34.97 -10.14 13.26
CA ARG A 458 -34.09 -8.96 13.17
C ARG A 458 -32.86 -9.30 12.36
N CYS A 459 -32.40 -8.33 11.54
CA CYS A 459 -31.12 -8.38 10.86
C CYS A 459 -30.47 -7.00 10.98
N ASP A 460 -29.26 -6.95 11.55
CA ASP A 460 -28.45 -5.74 11.63
C ASP A 460 -27.50 -5.72 10.43
N PHE A 461 -27.29 -4.53 9.84
CA PHE A 461 -26.46 -4.39 8.63
C PHE A 461 -25.76 -3.04 8.57
N SER A 462 -24.69 -2.97 7.74
CA SER A 462 -24.03 -1.72 7.39
C SER A 462 -24.01 -1.53 5.88
N LEU A 463 -24.00 -0.27 5.44
CA LEU A 463 -23.82 0.11 4.02
C LEU A 463 -22.59 0.99 3.89
N ASP A 464 -21.73 0.72 2.90
CA ASP A 464 -20.66 1.59 2.43
C ASP A 464 -20.86 1.80 0.93
N MET A 465 -21.07 3.04 0.50
CA MET A 465 -21.27 3.42 -0.90
C MET A 465 -20.30 4.52 -1.28
N ARG A 466 -19.58 4.34 -2.40
CA ARG A 466 -18.57 5.28 -2.89
C ARG A 466 -18.74 5.51 -4.38
N ALA A 467 -18.49 6.75 -4.82
CA ALA A 467 -18.55 7.14 -6.22
C ALA A 467 -17.59 8.31 -6.52
N PRO A 468 -17.14 8.48 -7.78
CA PRO A 468 -16.18 9.52 -8.16
C PRO A 468 -16.61 10.96 -7.90
N SER A 469 -17.91 11.20 -7.75
CA SER A 469 -18.48 12.51 -7.46
C SER A 469 -19.58 12.45 -6.40
N ASP A 470 -19.84 13.57 -5.75
CA ASP A 470 -20.95 13.70 -4.79
C ASP A 470 -22.30 13.39 -5.41
N ALA A 471 -22.52 13.86 -6.66
CA ALA A 471 -23.78 13.64 -7.36
C ALA A 471 -24.04 12.16 -7.64
N GLN A 472 -23.02 11.39 -8.07
CA GLN A 472 -23.12 9.94 -8.31
C GLN A 472 -23.31 9.18 -6.98
N ARG A 473 -22.58 9.54 -5.91
CA ARG A 473 -22.77 8.96 -4.58
C ARG A 473 -24.19 9.18 -4.08
N ASP A 474 -24.72 10.38 -4.21
CA ASP A 474 -26.07 10.72 -3.72
C ASP A 474 -27.14 10.03 -4.55
N ALA A 475 -26.97 9.89 -5.87
CA ALA A 475 -27.85 9.11 -6.73
C ALA A 475 -27.84 7.62 -6.35
N LEU A 476 -26.65 7.02 -6.16
CA LEU A 476 -26.50 5.63 -5.72
C LEU A 476 -27.19 5.41 -4.37
N ALA A 477 -26.89 6.27 -3.39
CA ALA A 477 -27.50 6.19 -2.06
C ALA A 477 -29.04 6.36 -2.12
N GLY A 478 -29.53 7.31 -2.90
CA GLY A 478 -30.96 7.54 -3.09
C GLY A 478 -31.67 6.30 -3.63
N ASP A 479 -31.13 5.66 -4.67
CA ASP A 479 -31.69 4.45 -5.25
C ASP A 479 -31.70 3.27 -4.26
N VAL A 480 -30.59 3.09 -3.51
CA VAL A 480 -30.47 2.04 -2.49
C VAL A 480 -31.48 2.23 -1.35
N LEU A 481 -31.63 3.46 -0.86
CA LEU A 481 -32.59 3.77 0.21
C LEU A 481 -34.04 3.64 -0.26
N ALA A 482 -34.33 4.02 -1.49
CA ALA A 482 -35.65 3.83 -2.10
C ALA A 482 -35.99 2.33 -2.20
N GLU A 483 -35.04 1.51 -2.67
CA GLU A 483 -35.25 0.07 -2.78
C GLU A 483 -35.38 -0.60 -1.42
N LEU A 484 -34.59 -0.20 -0.41
CA LEU A 484 -34.76 -0.68 0.97
C LEU A 484 -36.20 -0.47 1.45
N ASN A 485 -36.76 0.71 1.22
CA ASN A 485 -38.15 1.02 1.57
C ASN A 485 -39.15 0.14 0.80
N HIS A 486 -38.96 -0.07 -0.51
CA HIS A 486 -39.80 -0.94 -1.32
C HIS A 486 -39.76 -2.40 -0.84
N ILE A 487 -38.57 -2.92 -0.55
CA ILE A 487 -38.37 -4.27 -0.02
C ILE A 487 -39.12 -4.42 1.31
N CYS A 488 -38.97 -3.46 2.22
CA CYS A 488 -39.58 -3.49 3.53
C CYS A 488 -41.13 -3.46 3.45
N ILE A 489 -41.68 -2.60 2.62
CA ILE A 489 -43.14 -2.52 2.38
C ILE A 489 -43.65 -3.86 1.83
N ARG A 490 -43.03 -4.40 0.79
CA ARG A 490 -43.45 -5.66 0.14
C ARG A 490 -43.36 -6.85 1.07
N ARG A 491 -42.36 -6.90 1.96
CA ARG A 491 -42.14 -7.99 2.92
C ARG A 491 -42.85 -7.80 4.25
N GLY A 492 -43.49 -6.63 4.47
CA GLY A 492 -44.18 -6.31 5.72
C GLY A 492 -43.23 -6.19 6.92
N VAL A 493 -42.01 -5.73 6.70
CA VAL A 493 -40.99 -5.50 7.72
C VAL A 493 -40.67 -4.01 7.84
N HIS A 494 -40.00 -3.61 8.91
CA HIS A 494 -39.63 -2.22 9.18
C HIS A 494 -38.11 -2.09 9.27
N PHE A 495 -37.58 -0.91 9.00
CA PHE A 495 -36.15 -0.65 9.18
C PHE A 495 -35.89 0.64 9.94
N THR A 496 -34.72 0.68 10.58
CA THR A 496 -34.08 1.90 11.06
C THR A 496 -32.75 2.05 10.40
N LEU A 497 -32.33 3.28 10.13
CA LEU A 497 -31.08 3.58 9.46
C LEU A 497 -30.49 4.87 10.03
N GLU A 498 -29.19 4.87 10.27
CA GLU A 498 -28.41 6.02 10.74
C GLU A 498 -27.25 6.25 9.78
N GLU A 499 -27.10 7.49 9.27
CA GLU A 499 -25.92 7.90 8.54
C GLU A 499 -24.77 8.13 9.52
N THR A 500 -23.72 7.32 9.42
CA THR A 500 -22.56 7.36 10.33
C THR A 500 -21.39 8.15 9.78
N MET A 501 -21.33 8.31 8.45
CA MET A 501 -20.27 9.05 7.80
C MET A 501 -20.69 9.52 6.41
N ARG A 502 -20.27 10.74 6.07
CA ARG A 502 -20.36 11.30 4.73
C ARG A 502 -19.09 12.08 4.43
N ALA A 503 -18.43 11.76 3.30
CA ALA A 503 -17.27 12.49 2.81
C ALA A 503 -17.53 12.97 1.39
N ALA A 504 -17.12 14.21 1.10
CA ALA A 504 -17.19 14.76 -0.24
C ALA A 504 -16.11 14.15 -1.14
N ALA A 505 -16.36 14.13 -2.45
CA ALA A 505 -15.33 13.80 -3.43
C ALA A 505 -14.24 14.87 -3.45
N ALA A 506 -13.01 14.46 -3.75
CA ALA A 506 -11.91 15.37 -4.01
C ALA A 506 -11.38 15.18 -5.44
N PRO A 507 -11.98 15.83 -6.44
CA PRO A 507 -11.52 15.75 -7.81
C PRO A 507 -10.14 16.35 -7.96
N SER A 508 -9.29 15.72 -8.74
CA SER A 508 -7.96 16.24 -9.09
C SER A 508 -8.09 17.55 -9.89
N ASP A 509 -7.27 18.51 -9.57
CA ASP A 509 -7.14 19.74 -10.36
C ASP A 509 -6.61 19.40 -11.76
N LYS A 510 -7.25 19.97 -12.80
CA LYS A 510 -6.93 19.63 -14.19
C LYS A 510 -5.51 19.99 -14.62
N ALA A 511 -4.96 21.10 -14.13
CA ALA A 511 -3.59 21.48 -14.46
C ALA A 511 -2.58 20.54 -13.81
N TRP A 512 -2.80 20.15 -12.55
CA TRP A 512 -1.97 19.16 -11.86
C TRP A 512 -2.12 17.77 -12.43
N GLN A 513 -3.33 17.34 -12.79
CA GLN A 513 -3.57 16.08 -13.49
C GLN A 513 -2.78 16.03 -14.81
N THR A 514 -2.84 17.10 -15.62
CA THR A 514 -2.11 17.19 -16.89
C THR A 514 -0.58 17.14 -16.69
N ARG A 515 -0.04 17.71 -15.60
CA ARG A 515 1.39 17.57 -15.29
C ARG A 515 1.77 16.14 -15.00
N TRP A 516 0.93 15.39 -14.26
CA TRP A 516 1.14 13.95 -14.04
C TRP A 516 1.04 13.15 -15.36
N GLU A 517 0.05 13.44 -16.22
CA GLU A 517 -0.09 12.80 -17.53
C GLU A 517 1.18 12.97 -18.37
N ASN A 518 1.67 14.21 -18.46
CA ASN A 518 2.90 14.53 -19.19
C ASN A 518 4.13 13.84 -18.58
N ALA A 519 4.22 13.81 -17.26
CA ALA A 519 5.34 13.17 -16.55
C ALA A 519 5.38 11.66 -16.80
N VAL A 520 4.24 10.99 -16.76
CA VAL A 520 4.10 9.55 -17.07
C VAL A 520 4.38 9.29 -18.55
N HIS A 521 3.82 10.08 -19.45
CA HIS A 521 4.04 9.96 -20.89
C HIS A 521 5.52 10.14 -21.26
N ALA A 522 6.23 11.06 -20.62
CA ALA A 522 7.67 11.28 -20.85
C ALA A 522 8.54 10.05 -20.52
N LEU A 523 8.04 9.13 -19.69
CA LEU A 523 8.70 7.85 -19.39
C LEU A 523 8.39 6.75 -20.42
N GLY A 524 7.56 7.05 -21.44
CA GLY A 524 7.08 6.07 -22.42
C GLY A 524 6.06 5.09 -21.84
N ILE A 525 5.41 5.45 -20.74
CA ILE A 525 4.36 4.66 -20.07
C ILE A 525 3.01 5.15 -20.60
N PRO A 526 2.08 4.23 -20.98
CA PRO A 526 0.72 4.62 -21.32
C PRO A 526 0.04 5.30 -20.13
N VAL A 527 -0.60 6.45 -20.37
CA VAL A 527 -1.35 7.16 -19.34
C VAL A 527 -2.66 6.41 -19.08
N HIS A 528 -2.88 5.98 -17.84
CA HIS A 528 -4.11 5.38 -17.37
C HIS A 528 -4.75 6.27 -16.32
N HIS A 529 -6.02 6.60 -16.52
CA HIS A 529 -6.81 7.38 -15.57
C HIS A 529 -7.65 6.46 -14.70
N MET A 530 -7.69 6.75 -13.42
CA MET A 530 -8.46 5.97 -12.45
C MET A 530 -8.92 6.84 -11.28
N THR A 531 -9.88 6.36 -10.51
CA THR A 531 -10.31 7.02 -9.28
C THR A 531 -9.68 6.33 -8.08
N SER A 532 -9.55 7.04 -6.96
CA SER A 532 -9.25 6.42 -5.68
C SER A 532 -10.52 5.99 -4.97
N GLY A 533 -10.65 4.70 -4.67
CA GLY A 533 -11.69 4.18 -3.80
C GLY A 533 -11.39 4.41 -2.30
N ALA A 534 -10.13 4.63 -1.95
CA ALA A 534 -9.67 4.94 -0.59
C ALA A 534 -9.64 6.44 -0.32
N GLY A 535 -9.68 6.85 0.95
CA GLY A 535 -9.38 8.21 1.37
C GLY A 535 -7.87 8.45 1.40
N HIS A 536 -7.44 9.71 1.32
CA HIS A 536 -6.03 10.12 1.38
C HIS A 536 -5.93 11.52 1.99
N ASP A 537 -4.76 11.91 2.47
CA ASP A 537 -4.51 13.25 2.98
C ASP A 537 -4.83 14.34 1.94
N ALA A 538 -4.69 14.02 0.66
CA ALA A 538 -5.08 14.87 -0.46
C ALA A 538 -6.56 15.31 -0.43
N MET A 539 -7.47 14.53 0.17
CA MET A 539 -8.87 14.94 0.36
C MET A 539 -8.98 16.19 1.22
N LYS A 540 -8.12 16.31 2.24
CA LYS A 540 -8.13 17.46 3.14
C LYS A 540 -7.40 18.63 2.50
N MET A 541 -6.28 18.39 1.84
CA MET A 541 -5.57 19.44 1.10
C MET A 541 -6.44 20.05 -0.01
N HIS A 542 -7.31 19.25 -0.65
CA HIS A 542 -8.29 19.71 -1.63
C HIS A 542 -9.21 20.84 -1.11
N GLU A 543 -9.49 20.85 0.19
CA GLU A 543 -10.37 21.86 0.80
C GLU A 543 -9.77 23.27 0.75
N ILE A 544 -8.44 23.40 0.63
CA ILE A 544 -7.73 24.70 0.70
C ILE A 544 -6.85 25.00 -0.53
N MET A 545 -6.46 24.02 -1.32
CA MET A 545 -5.60 24.23 -2.49
C MET A 545 -5.84 23.20 -3.59
N PRO A 546 -5.43 23.47 -4.85
CA PRO A 546 -5.46 22.50 -5.93
C PRO A 546 -4.63 21.25 -5.58
N GLN A 547 -5.14 20.06 -5.89
CA GLN A 547 -4.44 18.79 -5.63
C GLN A 547 -4.51 17.83 -6.82
N ALA A 548 -3.59 16.89 -6.90
CA ALA A 548 -3.66 15.69 -7.72
C ALA A 548 -2.77 14.57 -7.16
N MET A 549 -3.12 13.33 -7.50
CA MET A 549 -2.40 12.15 -7.04
C MET A 549 -1.88 11.30 -8.19
N LEU A 550 -0.78 10.58 -7.92
CA LEU A 550 -0.22 9.55 -8.79
C LEU A 550 -0.21 8.22 -8.02
N PHE A 551 -0.83 7.19 -8.60
CA PHE A 551 -0.78 5.85 -8.05
C PHE A 551 0.39 5.03 -8.60
N VAL A 552 0.91 4.16 -7.74
CA VAL A 552 1.97 3.21 -8.03
C VAL A 552 1.41 1.80 -7.86
N ARG A 553 1.74 0.92 -8.79
CA ARG A 553 1.25 -0.46 -8.81
C ARG A 553 1.65 -1.22 -7.54
N GLY A 554 0.66 -1.91 -6.94
CA GLY A 554 0.89 -2.93 -5.92
C GLY A 554 1.16 -4.30 -6.54
N GLU A 555 2.02 -5.11 -5.93
CA GLU A 555 2.14 -6.55 -6.18
C GLU A 555 1.00 -7.33 -5.50
N ASN A 556 0.95 -8.65 -5.68
CA ASN A 556 -0.05 -9.53 -5.04
C ASN A 556 -1.51 -9.08 -5.33
N SER A 557 -1.78 -8.78 -6.61
CA SER A 557 -3.07 -8.25 -7.07
C SER A 557 -3.46 -6.92 -6.39
N GLY A 558 -2.46 -6.13 -6.00
CA GLY A 558 -2.66 -4.81 -5.39
C GLY A 558 -3.27 -4.84 -3.99
N ILE A 559 -3.14 -5.96 -3.26
CA ILE A 559 -3.64 -6.06 -1.88
C ILE A 559 -3.01 -4.99 -1.00
N SER A 560 -3.82 -4.33 -0.16
CA SER A 560 -3.40 -3.37 0.85
C SER A 560 -4.10 -3.62 2.19
N HIS A 561 -3.71 -2.91 3.26
CA HIS A 561 -4.14 -3.16 4.63
C HIS A 561 -3.87 -4.62 5.06
N ASN A 562 -2.77 -5.16 4.58
CA ASN A 562 -2.41 -6.56 4.71
C ASN A 562 -0.88 -6.70 4.70
N PRO A 563 -0.28 -7.61 5.47
CA PRO A 563 1.16 -7.84 5.45
C PRO A 563 1.71 -8.34 4.09
N LEU A 564 0.86 -8.80 3.17
CA LEU A 564 1.25 -9.15 1.80
C LEU A 564 1.33 -7.94 0.85
N GLU A 565 0.99 -6.75 1.32
CA GLU A 565 1.16 -5.51 0.56
C GLU A 565 2.61 -5.36 0.10
N SER A 566 2.81 -5.05 -1.16
CA SER A 566 4.13 -4.89 -1.75
C SER A 566 4.08 -4.05 -3.02
N THR A 567 5.21 -3.43 -3.33
CA THR A 567 5.50 -2.83 -4.65
C THR A 567 6.96 -3.10 -5.00
N THR A 568 7.33 -2.94 -6.27
CA THR A 568 8.71 -3.24 -6.72
C THR A 568 9.60 -2.00 -6.64
N SER A 569 10.91 -2.21 -6.47
CA SER A 569 11.90 -1.13 -6.59
C SER A 569 11.88 -0.47 -7.99
N ASP A 570 11.51 -1.23 -9.04
CA ASP A 570 11.35 -0.70 -10.39
C ASP A 570 10.16 0.27 -10.48
N ASP A 571 9.02 -0.07 -9.88
CA ASP A 571 7.83 0.78 -9.88
C ASP A 571 8.04 2.03 -8.98
N MET A 572 8.77 1.87 -7.87
CA MET A 572 9.24 3.01 -7.06
C MET A 572 10.14 3.95 -7.87
N GLN A 573 11.06 3.38 -8.68
CA GLN A 573 11.91 4.20 -9.56
C GLN A 573 11.07 4.96 -10.59
N ARG A 574 10.03 4.33 -11.17
CA ARG A 574 9.13 5.01 -12.11
C ARG A 574 8.36 6.16 -11.44
N ALA A 575 7.94 5.97 -10.18
CA ALA A 575 7.31 7.05 -9.40
C ALA A 575 8.29 8.22 -9.15
N ILE A 576 9.55 7.93 -8.80
CA ILE A 576 10.60 8.94 -8.61
C ILE A 576 10.87 9.67 -9.93
N ASP A 577 11.01 8.94 -11.04
CA ASP A 577 11.22 9.53 -12.37
C ASP A 577 10.04 10.42 -12.79
N ALA A 578 8.80 9.97 -12.54
CA ALA A 578 7.59 10.76 -12.84
C ALA A 578 7.52 12.02 -11.98
N PHE A 579 7.80 11.93 -10.67
CA PHE A 579 7.83 13.08 -9.78
C PHE A 579 8.93 14.07 -10.21
N GLY A 580 10.13 13.56 -10.53
CA GLY A 580 11.23 14.36 -11.06
C GLY A 580 10.89 15.10 -12.37
N ASN A 581 10.21 14.41 -13.30
CA ASN A 581 9.72 15.02 -14.54
C ASN A 581 8.68 16.10 -14.27
N MET A 582 7.73 15.85 -13.37
CA MET A 582 6.67 16.79 -13.00
C MET A 582 7.26 18.07 -12.40
N ILE A 583 8.17 17.99 -11.42
CA ILE A 583 8.82 19.17 -10.82
C ILE A 583 9.73 19.89 -11.83
N SER A 584 10.36 19.17 -12.75
CA SER A 584 11.17 19.76 -13.81
C SER A 584 10.32 20.57 -14.80
N GLN A 585 9.17 20.01 -15.20
CA GLN A 585 8.19 20.73 -16.04
C GLN A 585 7.66 21.97 -15.33
N LEU A 586 7.25 21.85 -14.06
CA LEU A 586 6.78 22.96 -13.25
C LEU A 586 7.87 24.06 -13.12
N SER A 587 9.14 23.66 -13.01
CA SER A 587 10.26 24.60 -12.99
C SER A 587 10.38 25.40 -14.27
N LEU A 588 10.14 24.79 -15.42
CA LEU A 588 10.15 25.48 -16.72
C LEU A 588 8.95 26.43 -16.88
N GLU A 589 7.79 26.08 -16.34
CA GLU A 589 6.59 26.92 -16.37
C GLU A 589 6.75 28.21 -15.51
N LEU A 590 7.57 28.15 -14.46
CA LEU A 590 7.77 29.25 -13.50
C LEU A 590 9.07 30.06 -13.73
N SER A 591 9.92 29.65 -14.67
CA SER A 591 11.16 30.33 -15.05
C SER A 591 10.90 31.40 -16.10
#